data_90e24ca277b2e3f27b7ebbc5f338bac8
#
_entry.id   90e24ca277b2e3f27b7ebbc5f338bac8
#
_cell.length_a   1.000
_cell.length_b   1.000
_cell.length_c   1.000
_cell.angle_alpha   90.00
_cell.angle_beta   90.00
_cell.angle_gamma   90.00
#
_symmetry.space_group_name_H-M   'P 1'
#
loop_
_entity.id
_entity.type
_entity.pdbx_description
1 polymer ?
#
loop_
_entity_poly.entity_id
_entity_poly.type
_entity_poly.pdbx_seq_one_letter_code
_entity_poly.pdbx_strand_id
1 'polypeptide(L)'
;MNHLPRLLSWFEQLSPQTLGQIKDIYHAQCYFKDPFNEFYERKSLEKLFAEMFVKLEKPSFVINETLSEGRSTFIVWQFHFVLRQRNVQINGSSHVKFDDQGLVTFHRVYRDAAAAPYEHL
;
A
#
# COMPACT_ATOMS: atom_id res chain seq x y z
N MET A 1 2.75 -22.01 0.02
CA MET A 1 1.98 -21.32 1.08
C MET A 1 1.49 -19.99 0.57
N ASN A 2 0.25 -19.66 0.84
CA ASN A 2 -0.33 -18.40 0.40
C ASN A 2 -0.14 -17.31 1.47
N HIS A 3 0.62 -16.28 1.16
CA HIS A 3 0.91 -15.18 2.08
C HIS A 3 -0.01 -13.97 1.86
N LEU A 4 -0.91 -14.09 0.89
CA LEU A 4 -1.81 -13.00 0.53
C LEU A 4 -2.72 -12.57 1.69
N PRO A 5 -3.37 -13.48 2.44
CA PRO A 5 -4.23 -13.05 3.55
C PRO A 5 -3.52 -12.18 4.58
N ARG A 6 -2.25 -12.47 4.87
CA ARG A 6 -1.46 -11.67 5.82
C ARG A 6 -1.22 -10.26 5.28
N LEU A 7 -0.87 -10.14 3.99
CA LEU A 7 -0.68 -8.84 3.36
C LEU A 7 -1.97 -8.01 3.40
N LEU A 8 -3.10 -8.62 3.01
CA LEU A 8 -4.38 -7.92 2.97
C LEU A 8 -4.82 -7.46 4.35
N SER A 9 -4.66 -8.33 5.35
CA SER A 9 -5.00 -7.99 6.73
C SER A 9 -4.14 -6.83 7.23
N TRP A 10 -2.84 -6.83 6.91
CA TRP A 10 -1.95 -5.76 7.32
C TRP A 10 -2.36 -4.43 6.70
N PHE A 11 -2.72 -4.41 5.41
CA PHE A 11 -3.18 -3.19 4.76
C PHE A 11 -4.46 -2.65 5.41
N GLU A 12 -5.44 -3.53 5.68
CA GLU A 12 -6.71 -3.08 6.24
C GLU A 12 -6.60 -2.64 7.69
N GLN A 13 -5.58 -3.11 8.40
CA GLN A 13 -5.34 -2.77 9.80
C GLN A 13 -4.15 -1.82 9.96
N LEU A 14 -3.67 -1.24 8.87
CA LEU A 14 -2.49 -0.40 8.89
C LEU A 14 -2.71 0.83 9.77
N SER A 15 -1.78 1.07 10.68
CA SER A 15 -1.79 2.17 11.63
C SER A 15 -0.35 2.49 12.01
N PRO A 16 -0.11 3.62 12.70
CA PRO A 16 1.23 3.90 13.22
C PRO A 16 1.76 2.78 14.12
N GLN A 17 0.86 2.07 14.83
CA GLN A 17 1.25 1.00 15.74
C GLN A 17 1.60 -0.30 15.03
N THR A 18 1.05 -0.53 13.84
CA THR A 18 1.29 -1.77 13.09
C THR A 18 2.29 -1.58 11.94
N LEU A 19 2.70 -0.35 11.68
CA LEU A 19 3.60 -0.05 10.55
C LEU A 19 4.90 -0.84 10.63
N GLY A 20 5.45 -1.02 11.82
CA GLY A 20 6.70 -1.77 11.99
C GLY A 20 6.64 -3.22 11.54
N GLN A 21 5.44 -3.80 11.40
CA GLN A 21 5.27 -5.15 10.87
C GLN A 21 5.61 -5.25 9.39
N ILE A 22 5.88 -4.13 8.72
CA ILE A 22 6.25 -4.10 7.30
C ILE A 22 7.45 -5.01 7.01
N LYS A 23 8.35 -5.18 7.98
CA LYS A 23 9.51 -6.05 7.85
C LYS A 23 9.15 -7.53 7.67
N ASP A 24 7.97 -7.92 8.11
CA ASP A 24 7.48 -9.30 7.97
C ASP A 24 6.64 -9.48 6.70
N ILE A 25 6.34 -8.39 5.99
CA ILE A 25 5.49 -8.38 4.81
C ILE A 25 6.30 -8.15 3.53
N TYR A 26 7.24 -7.19 3.58
CA TYR A 26 8.03 -6.78 2.41
C TYR A 26 9.49 -7.19 2.57
N HIS A 27 10.08 -7.62 1.47
CA HIS A 27 11.53 -7.86 1.39
C HIS A 27 12.28 -6.55 1.62
N ALA A 28 13.45 -6.62 2.27
CA ALA A 28 14.25 -5.43 2.58
C ALA A 28 14.60 -4.61 1.34
N GLN A 29 14.76 -5.27 0.19
CA GLN A 29 15.12 -4.63 -1.09
C GLN A 29 13.96 -4.67 -2.07
N CYS A 30 12.72 -4.57 -1.58
CA CYS A 30 11.55 -4.58 -2.45
C CYS A 30 11.53 -3.37 -3.36
N TYR A 31 11.00 -3.57 -4.57
CA TYR A 31 10.72 -2.49 -5.50
C TYR A 31 9.30 -1.96 -5.25
N PHE A 32 9.16 -0.65 -5.22
CA PHE A 32 7.86 0.02 -5.09
C PHE A 32 7.79 1.17 -6.08
N LYS A 33 6.64 1.31 -6.74
CA LYS A 33 6.38 2.46 -7.60
C LYS A 33 4.92 2.87 -7.50
N ASP A 34 4.70 4.18 -7.34
CA ASP A 34 3.38 4.81 -7.53
C ASP A 34 3.54 5.99 -8.49
N PRO A 35 2.50 6.80 -8.74
CA PRO A 35 2.63 7.90 -9.70
C PRO A 35 3.70 8.94 -9.36
N PHE A 36 4.11 9.05 -8.10
CA PHE A 36 5.03 10.10 -7.66
C PHE A 36 6.33 9.57 -7.06
N ASN A 37 6.41 8.25 -6.78
CA ASN A 37 7.53 7.67 -6.05
C ASN A 37 8.03 6.41 -6.74
N GLU A 38 9.34 6.17 -6.64
CA GLU A 38 9.94 4.92 -7.05
C GLU A 38 11.04 4.57 -6.04
N PHE A 39 10.91 3.43 -5.38
CA PHE A 39 11.81 3.02 -4.31
C PHE A 39 12.38 1.63 -4.59
N TYR A 40 13.58 1.39 -4.09
CA TYR A 40 14.27 0.11 -4.19
C TYR A 40 14.58 -0.47 -2.82
N GLU A 41 13.99 0.10 -1.76
CA GLU A 41 14.22 -0.32 -0.39
C GLU A 41 12.91 -0.24 0.41
N ARG A 42 12.72 -1.23 1.28
CA ARG A 42 11.58 -1.24 2.20
C ARG A 42 11.55 -0.02 3.13
N LYS A 43 12.74 0.46 3.54
CA LYS A 43 12.83 1.64 4.42
C LYS A 43 12.16 2.86 3.82
N SER A 44 12.29 3.06 2.52
CA SER A 44 11.69 4.20 1.83
C SER A 44 10.17 4.08 1.80
N LEU A 45 9.67 2.85 1.62
CA LEU A 45 8.23 2.59 1.66
C LEU A 45 7.66 2.79 3.05
N GLU A 46 8.36 2.34 4.07
CA GLU A 46 7.96 2.54 5.47
C GLU A 46 7.87 4.04 5.79
N LYS A 47 8.84 4.81 5.33
CA LYS A 47 8.82 6.26 5.50
C LYS A 47 7.63 6.91 4.80
N LEU A 48 7.30 6.45 3.61
CA LEU A 48 6.14 6.95 2.86
C LEU A 48 4.85 6.74 3.65
N PHE A 49 4.66 5.55 4.21
CA PHE A 49 3.48 5.26 5.04
C PHE A 49 3.48 6.07 6.33
N ALA A 50 4.65 6.24 6.96
CA ALA A 50 4.73 7.05 8.18
C ALA A 50 4.32 8.50 7.91
N GLU A 51 4.76 9.07 6.79
CA GLU A 51 4.37 10.42 6.38
C GLU A 51 2.88 10.53 6.09
N MET A 52 2.29 9.48 5.53
CA MET A 52 0.85 9.43 5.27
C MET A 52 0.06 9.63 6.58
N PHE A 53 0.47 8.96 7.66
CA PHE A 53 -0.21 9.07 8.95
C PHE A 53 -0.04 10.46 9.58
N VAL A 54 1.04 11.16 9.25
CA VAL A 54 1.25 12.53 9.74
C VAL A 54 0.39 13.53 8.96
N LYS A 55 0.26 13.35 7.65
CA LYS A 55 -0.38 14.32 6.76
C LYS A 55 -1.89 14.17 6.64
N LEU A 56 -2.41 12.96 6.83
CA LEU A 56 -3.81 12.64 6.60
C LEU A 56 -4.49 12.22 7.89
N GLU A 57 -5.77 12.55 8.01
CA GLU A 57 -6.59 12.11 9.13
C GLU A 57 -7.31 10.82 8.76
N LYS A 58 -7.32 9.85 9.66
CA LYS A 58 -8.06 8.60 9.55
C LYS A 58 -7.81 7.87 8.22
N PRO A 59 -6.54 7.73 7.78
CA PRO A 59 -6.29 7.01 6.54
C PRO A 59 -6.62 5.52 6.73
N SER A 60 -7.30 4.95 5.76
CA SER A 60 -7.64 3.53 5.79
C SER A 60 -7.75 2.95 4.38
N PHE A 61 -7.41 1.67 4.27
CA PHE A 61 -7.55 0.92 3.02
C PHE A 61 -8.69 -0.08 3.14
N VAL A 62 -9.50 -0.17 2.10
CA VAL A 62 -10.54 -1.18 1.96
C VAL A 62 -10.19 -2.02 0.75
N ILE A 63 -10.08 -3.33 0.93
CA ILE A 63 -9.78 -4.26 -0.15
C ILE A 63 -11.09 -4.73 -0.77
N ASN A 64 -11.25 -4.47 -2.07
CA ASN A 64 -12.49 -4.83 -2.77
C ASN A 64 -12.38 -6.17 -3.47
N GLU A 65 -11.23 -6.47 -4.07
CA GLU A 65 -11.08 -7.64 -4.93
C GLU A 65 -9.60 -8.00 -5.07
N THR A 66 -9.33 -9.29 -5.24
CA THR A 66 -7.97 -9.76 -5.58
C THR A 66 -8.04 -10.77 -6.71
N LEU A 67 -7.03 -10.74 -7.58
CA LEU A 67 -6.86 -11.68 -8.68
C LEU A 67 -5.42 -12.15 -8.65
N SER A 68 -5.22 -13.47 -8.54
CA SER A 68 -3.88 -14.04 -8.41
C SER A 68 -3.59 -15.03 -9.53
N GLU A 69 -2.33 -15.01 -9.98
CA GLU A 69 -1.78 -16.02 -10.86
C GLU A 69 -0.34 -16.28 -10.43
N GLY A 70 -0.07 -17.50 -9.99
CA GLY A 70 1.24 -17.84 -9.44
C GLY A 70 1.55 -16.99 -8.22
N ARG A 71 2.69 -16.31 -8.26
CA ARG A 71 3.14 -15.41 -7.17
C ARG A 71 2.78 -13.96 -7.42
N SER A 72 1.96 -13.71 -8.41
CA SER A 72 1.56 -12.36 -8.80
C SER A 72 0.10 -12.15 -8.42
N THR A 73 -0.20 -11.01 -7.80
CA THR A 73 -1.55 -10.68 -7.38
C THR A 73 -1.86 -9.24 -7.71
N PHE A 74 -3.04 -9.01 -8.28
CA PHE A 74 -3.64 -7.68 -8.36
C PHE A 74 -4.62 -7.52 -7.21
N ILE A 75 -4.51 -6.39 -6.52
CA ILE A 75 -5.36 -6.05 -5.37
C ILE A 75 -6.09 -4.77 -5.73
N VAL A 76 -7.41 -4.84 -5.83
CA VAL A 76 -8.25 -3.66 -6.09
C VAL A 76 -8.69 -3.10 -4.75
N TRP A 77 -8.43 -1.80 -4.52
CA TRP A 77 -8.67 -1.20 -3.22
C TRP A 77 -9.22 0.21 -3.33
N GLN A 78 -9.75 0.69 -2.22
CA GLN A 78 -10.10 2.08 -1.99
C GLN A 78 -9.26 2.60 -0.84
N PHE A 79 -8.79 3.82 -0.98
CA PHE A 79 -8.08 4.54 0.07
C PHE A 79 -8.97 5.68 0.55
N HIS A 80 -9.29 5.69 1.84
CA HIS A 80 -10.14 6.68 2.46
C HIS A 80 -9.34 7.51 3.44
N PHE A 81 -9.55 8.81 3.44
CA PHE A 81 -8.94 9.68 4.45
C PHE A 81 -9.76 10.97 4.58
N VAL A 82 -9.43 11.76 5.61
CA VAL A 82 -10.02 13.08 5.81
C VAL A 82 -8.92 14.10 5.62
N LEU A 83 -9.19 15.13 4.83
CA LEU A 83 -8.29 16.26 4.63
C LEU A 83 -9.11 17.53 4.62
N ARG A 84 -8.75 18.47 5.51
CA ARG A 84 -9.46 19.74 5.64
C ARG A 84 -10.96 19.54 5.82
N GLN A 85 -11.32 18.60 6.71
CA GLN A 85 -12.72 18.29 7.06
C GLN A 85 -13.53 17.67 5.90
N ARG A 86 -12.86 17.21 4.85
CA ARG A 86 -13.52 16.55 3.72
C ARG A 86 -13.13 15.08 3.69
N ASN A 87 -14.12 14.24 3.47
CA ASN A 87 -13.87 12.81 3.21
C ASN A 87 -13.40 12.65 1.77
N VAL A 88 -12.26 11.99 1.59
CA VAL A 88 -11.68 11.74 0.27
C VAL A 88 -11.57 10.24 0.07
N GLN A 89 -11.91 9.79 -1.12
CA GLN A 89 -11.76 8.39 -1.54
C GLN A 89 -10.97 8.35 -2.84
N ILE A 90 -9.93 7.52 -2.87
CA ILE A 90 -9.13 7.28 -4.06
C ILE A 90 -9.24 5.80 -4.39
N ASN A 91 -9.63 5.48 -5.62
CA ASN A 91 -9.69 4.11 -6.10
C ASN A 91 -8.35 3.76 -6.75
N GLY A 92 -7.89 2.54 -6.49
CA GLY A 92 -6.64 2.10 -7.07
C GLY A 92 -6.50 0.61 -7.09
N SER A 93 -5.39 0.17 -7.64
CA SER A 93 -5.01 -1.23 -7.61
C SER A 93 -3.51 -1.32 -7.45
N SER A 94 -3.07 -2.44 -6.88
CA SER A 94 -1.67 -2.75 -6.69
C SER A 94 -1.34 -4.07 -7.34
N HIS A 95 -0.26 -4.10 -8.11
CA HIS A 95 0.32 -5.33 -8.60
C HIS A 95 1.46 -5.71 -7.67
N VAL A 96 1.33 -6.83 -6.98
CA VAL A 96 2.36 -7.31 -6.06
C VAL A 96 2.88 -8.66 -6.51
N LYS A 97 4.16 -8.93 -6.22
CA LYS A 97 4.78 -10.23 -6.45
C LYS A 97 5.48 -10.66 -5.18
N PHE A 98 5.38 -11.95 -4.87
CA PHE A 98 5.97 -12.56 -3.67
C PHE A 98 7.18 -13.39 -4.06
N ASP A 99 8.17 -13.45 -3.14
CA ASP A 99 9.29 -14.38 -3.28
C ASP A 99 8.94 -15.76 -2.69
N ASP A 100 9.93 -16.67 -2.66
CA ASP A 100 9.76 -18.02 -2.14
C ASP A 100 9.37 -18.06 -0.67
N GLN A 101 9.69 -17.01 0.07
CA GLN A 101 9.43 -16.92 1.49
C GLN A 101 8.14 -16.16 1.80
N GLY A 102 7.44 -15.71 0.75
CA GLY A 102 6.18 -15.00 0.90
C GLY A 102 6.32 -13.52 1.20
N LEU A 103 7.50 -12.96 1.00
CA LEU A 103 7.70 -11.52 1.14
C LEU A 103 7.45 -10.83 -0.20
N VAL A 104 6.84 -9.64 -0.13
CA VAL A 104 6.62 -8.82 -1.32
C VAL A 104 7.95 -8.28 -1.82
N THR A 105 8.29 -8.58 -3.07
CA THR A 105 9.51 -8.08 -3.71
C THR A 105 9.22 -6.98 -4.72
N PHE A 106 7.96 -6.89 -5.17
CA PHE A 106 7.53 -5.94 -6.19
C PHE A 106 6.13 -5.45 -5.82
N HIS A 107 5.95 -4.12 -5.85
CA HIS A 107 4.65 -3.50 -5.60
C HIS A 107 4.52 -2.26 -6.47
N ARG A 108 3.66 -2.33 -7.47
CA ARG A 108 3.35 -1.17 -8.31
C ARG A 108 1.90 -0.74 -8.12
N VAL A 109 1.72 0.55 -7.86
CA VAL A 109 0.41 1.14 -7.63
C VAL A 109 -0.10 1.81 -8.90
N TYR A 110 -1.35 1.52 -9.26
CA TYR A 110 -2.10 2.19 -10.31
C TYR A 110 -3.33 2.78 -9.64
N ARG A 111 -3.53 4.06 -9.76
CA ARG A 111 -4.66 4.70 -9.09
C ARG A 111 -5.21 5.86 -9.90
N ASP A 112 -6.46 6.21 -9.61
CA ASP A 112 -7.08 7.38 -10.18
C ASP A 112 -6.26 8.62 -9.82
N ALA A 113 -6.23 9.59 -10.74
CA ALA A 113 -5.66 10.88 -10.45
C ALA A 113 -6.53 11.55 -9.39
N ALA A 114 -5.89 12.07 -8.34
CA ALA A 114 -6.59 12.84 -7.33
C ALA A 114 -6.55 14.31 -7.72
N ALA A 115 -7.61 15.05 -7.38
CA ALA A 115 -7.61 16.48 -7.59
C ALA A 115 -6.60 17.15 -6.65
N ALA A 116 -5.97 18.25 -7.11
CA ALA A 116 -5.13 19.04 -6.24
C ALA A 116 -5.96 19.54 -5.05
N PRO A 117 -5.42 19.56 -3.85
CA PRO A 117 -4.03 19.33 -3.43
C PRO A 117 -3.68 17.86 -3.11
N TYR A 118 -4.51 16.92 -3.52
CA TYR A 118 -4.37 15.51 -3.12
C TYR A 118 -3.35 14.76 -3.96
N GLU A 119 -2.91 15.30 -5.08
CA GLU A 119 -2.08 14.61 -6.07
C GLU A 119 -0.73 14.14 -5.54
N HIS A 120 -0.25 14.77 -4.47
CA HIS A 120 1.08 14.50 -3.91
C HIS A 120 1.02 13.83 -2.54
N LEU A 121 -0.07 13.15 -2.28
CA LEU A 121 -0.25 12.44 -0.99
C LEU A 121 0.34 11.05 -0.99
#